data_1f8bb6ab1b64975bb8860c285188cab6
#
_entry.id   1f8bb6ab1b64975bb8860c285188cab6
#
_cell.length_a   1.000
_cell.length_b   1.000
_cell.length_c   1.000
_cell.angle_alpha   90.00
_cell.angle_beta   90.00
_cell.angle_gamma   90.00
#
_symmetry.space_group_name_H-M   'P 1'
#
loop_
_entity.id
_entity.type
_entity.pdbx_description
1 polymer ?
#
loop_
_entity_poly.entity_id
_entity_poly.type
_entity_poly.pdbx_seq_one_letter_code
_entity_poly.pdbx_strand_id
1 'polypeptide(L)'
;MRKQIEIFFTALMFYTRIPCPKWVTHDPEYLNKATRYFPLMGWIVAAVCALVYMATEFFLGSSIAVLLSMIAGILTTGAFHEDGFADVCDAFGGGWTKEKILDIMKDSRIGAY
;
A
#
# COMPACT_ATOMS: atom_id res chain seq x y z
N MET A 1 -11.58 22.22 -9.18
CA MET A 1 -12.01 21.30 -8.08
C MET A 1 -12.12 19.86 -8.54
N ARG A 2 -12.86 19.53 -9.61
CA ARG A 2 -13.04 18.16 -10.12
C ARG A 2 -11.72 17.41 -10.39
N LYS A 3 -10.75 18.04 -11.07
CA LYS A 3 -9.42 17.47 -11.35
C LYS A 3 -8.66 17.04 -10.08
N GLN A 4 -8.74 17.81 -8.98
CA GLN A 4 -8.08 17.45 -7.72
C GLN A 4 -8.74 16.24 -7.05
N ILE A 5 -10.05 16.14 -7.16
CA ILE A 5 -10.82 14.99 -6.65
C ILE A 5 -10.46 13.72 -7.43
N GLU A 6 -10.34 13.81 -8.76
CA GLU A 6 -9.91 12.70 -9.61
C GLU A 6 -8.48 12.24 -9.26
N ILE A 7 -7.53 13.17 -9.05
CA ILE A 7 -6.16 12.85 -8.63
C ILE A 7 -6.13 12.20 -7.23
N PHE A 8 -6.96 12.69 -6.30
CA PHE A 8 -7.10 12.09 -4.97
C PHE A 8 -7.61 10.65 -5.05
N PHE A 9 -8.68 10.40 -5.83
CA PHE A 9 -9.19 9.04 -6.01
C PHE A 9 -8.20 8.14 -6.77
N THR A 10 -7.42 8.70 -7.70
CA THR A 10 -6.31 7.97 -8.34
C THR A 10 -5.27 7.53 -7.31
N ALA A 11 -4.90 8.40 -6.36
CA ALA A 11 -4.00 8.05 -5.27
C ALA A 11 -4.61 6.95 -4.38
N LEU A 12 -5.88 7.11 -3.98
CA LEU A 12 -6.58 6.13 -3.14
C LEU A 12 -6.61 4.75 -3.79
N MET A 13 -6.92 4.67 -5.08
CA MET A 13 -6.98 3.44 -5.84
C MET A 13 -5.59 2.81 -6.05
N PHE A 14 -4.54 3.63 -6.18
CA PHE A 14 -3.19 3.14 -6.41
C PHE A 14 -2.54 2.60 -5.13
N TYR A 15 -2.71 3.29 -4.01
CA TYR A 15 -2.06 2.94 -2.74
C TYR A 15 -2.91 2.07 -1.81
N THR A 16 -4.19 1.88 -2.12
CA THR A 16 -5.11 1.09 -1.30
C THR A 16 -6.02 0.21 -2.15
N ARG A 17 -6.68 -0.73 -1.50
CA ARG A 17 -7.75 -1.55 -2.11
C ARG A 17 -9.15 -0.99 -1.88
N ILE A 18 -9.26 0.23 -1.36
CA ILE A 18 -10.55 0.87 -1.14
C ILE A 18 -11.22 1.13 -2.50
N PRO A 19 -12.45 0.65 -2.70
CA PRO A 19 -13.14 0.80 -3.98
C PRO A 19 -13.41 2.27 -4.28
N CYS A 20 -13.08 2.68 -5.51
CA CYS A 20 -13.28 4.03 -5.99
C CYS A 20 -14.47 4.13 -6.95
N PRO A 21 -15.09 5.32 -7.08
CA PRO A 21 -16.17 5.55 -8.01
C PRO A 21 -15.78 5.29 -9.47
N LYS A 22 -16.67 4.68 -10.25
CA LYS A 22 -16.40 4.32 -11.67
C LYS A 22 -16.18 5.51 -12.61
N TRP A 23 -16.50 6.73 -12.18
CA TRP A 23 -16.29 7.95 -12.96
C TRP A 23 -14.85 8.50 -12.91
N VAL A 24 -14.00 7.93 -12.07
CA VAL A 24 -12.58 8.32 -12.00
C VAL A 24 -11.85 7.82 -13.23
N THR A 25 -11.28 8.74 -14.00
CA THR A 25 -10.55 8.43 -15.23
C THR A 25 -9.14 7.92 -14.89
N HIS A 26 -8.72 6.84 -15.56
CA HIS A 26 -7.37 6.27 -15.41
C HIS A 26 -6.40 7.01 -16.34
N ASP A 27 -6.05 8.26 -16.01
CA ASP A 27 -5.08 9.05 -16.77
C ASP A 27 -3.67 8.83 -16.19
N PRO A 28 -2.68 8.37 -16.99
CA PRO A 28 -1.30 8.20 -16.53
C PRO A 28 -0.67 9.48 -15.96
N GLU A 29 -1.10 10.67 -16.44
CA GLU A 29 -0.66 11.95 -15.90
C GLU A 29 -1.10 12.15 -14.44
N TYR A 30 -2.27 11.61 -14.08
CA TYR A 30 -2.78 11.71 -12.71
C TYR A 30 -2.00 10.83 -11.74
N LEU A 31 -1.44 9.72 -12.18
CA LEU A 31 -0.63 8.84 -11.34
C LEU A 31 0.62 9.56 -10.82
N ASN A 32 1.33 10.30 -11.69
CA ASN A 32 2.48 11.12 -11.28
C ASN A 32 2.08 12.23 -10.28
N LYS A 33 0.89 12.81 -10.44
CA LYS A 33 0.36 13.84 -9.54
C LYS A 33 -0.24 13.28 -8.26
N ALA A 34 -0.61 12.01 -8.25
CA ALA A 34 -1.20 11.31 -7.10
C ALA A 34 -0.22 11.17 -5.93
N THR A 35 1.09 11.13 -6.19
CA THR A 35 2.14 11.04 -5.15
C THR A 35 2.05 12.15 -4.10
N ARG A 36 1.54 13.33 -4.45
CA ARG A 36 1.31 14.42 -3.49
C ARG A 36 0.33 14.06 -2.37
N TYR A 37 -0.59 13.12 -2.63
CA TYR A 37 -1.59 12.65 -1.67
C TYR A 37 -1.10 11.44 -0.86
N PHE A 38 0.14 10.97 -1.09
CA PHE A 38 0.69 9.82 -0.37
C PHE A 38 0.60 9.97 1.17
N PRO A 39 0.94 11.14 1.78
CA PRO A 39 0.77 11.30 3.23
C PRO A 39 -0.68 11.16 3.68
N LEU A 40 -1.64 11.66 2.88
CA LEU A 40 -3.06 11.54 3.18
C LEU A 40 -3.55 10.09 3.10
N MET A 41 -3.01 9.29 2.17
CA MET A 41 -3.28 7.85 2.12
C MET A 41 -2.80 7.16 3.40
N GLY A 42 -1.63 7.53 3.92
CA GLY A 42 -1.14 7.06 5.21
C GLY A 42 -2.10 7.36 6.38
N TRP A 43 -2.68 8.56 6.41
CA TRP A 43 -3.70 8.92 7.40
C TRP A 43 -4.96 8.07 7.30
N ILE A 44 -5.42 7.76 6.07
CA ILE A 44 -6.59 6.90 5.84
C ILE A 44 -6.31 5.48 6.36
N VAL A 45 -5.16 4.91 6.01
CA VAL A 45 -4.76 3.57 6.47
C VAL A 45 -4.61 3.55 7.99
N ALA A 46 -3.96 4.56 8.59
CA ALA A 46 -3.82 4.69 10.03
C ALA A 46 -5.17 4.78 10.74
N ALA A 47 -6.14 5.51 10.18
CA ALA A 47 -7.50 5.57 10.72
C ALA A 47 -8.20 4.20 10.71
N VAL A 48 -8.06 3.43 9.63
CA VAL A 48 -8.59 2.05 9.56
C VAL A 48 -7.94 1.16 10.63
N CYS A 49 -6.61 1.20 10.75
CA CYS A 49 -5.88 0.43 11.76
C CYS A 49 -6.30 0.81 13.19
N ALA A 50 -6.43 2.12 13.48
CA ALA A 50 -6.86 2.61 14.79
C ALA A 50 -8.28 2.19 15.13
N LEU A 51 -9.20 2.27 14.16
CA LEU A 51 -10.59 1.82 14.36
C LEU A 51 -10.67 0.33 14.66
N VAL A 52 -9.92 -0.51 13.93
CA VAL A 52 -9.87 -1.95 14.19
C VAL A 52 -9.26 -2.23 15.56
N TYR A 53 -8.17 -1.56 15.92
CA TYR A 53 -7.56 -1.69 17.24
C TYR A 53 -8.56 -1.34 18.36
N MET A 54 -9.16 -0.17 18.31
CA MET A 54 -10.11 0.30 19.32
C MET A 54 -11.34 -0.62 19.44
N ALA A 55 -11.86 -1.10 18.30
CA ALA A 55 -13.01 -1.99 18.29
C ALA A 55 -12.70 -3.37 18.88
N THR A 56 -11.48 -3.87 18.74
CA THR A 56 -11.11 -5.23 19.13
C THR A 56 -10.44 -5.30 20.50
N GLU A 57 -9.76 -4.26 20.94
CA GLU A 57 -9.06 -4.23 22.23
C GLU A 57 -9.99 -4.52 23.41
N PHE A 58 -11.19 -3.94 23.39
CA PHE A 58 -12.17 -4.10 24.47
C PHE A 58 -12.61 -5.56 24.66
N PHE A 59 -12.71 -6.34 23.57
CA PHE A 59 -13.23 -7.73 23.61
C PHE A 59 -12.12 -8.78 23.64
N LEU A 60 -10.97 -8.50 23.04
CA LEU A 60 -9.94 -9.51 22.75
C LEU A 60 -8.59 -9.21 23.43
N GLY A 61 -8.47 -8.06 24.07
CA GLY A 61 -7.23 -7.59 24.68
C GLY A 61 -6.20 -7.07 23.67
N SER A 62 -5.23 -6.31 24.18
CA SER A 62 -4.30 -5.50 23.39
C SER A 62 -3.45 -6.31 22.41
N SER A 63 -2.98 -7.50 22.79
CA SER A 63 -2.12 -8.32 21.92
C SER A 63 -2.84 -8.77 20.65
N ILE A 64 -4.09 -9.22 20.77
CA ILE A 64 -4.90 -9.65 19.62
C ILE A 64 -5.32 -8.42 18.80
N ALA A 65 -5.67 -7.31 19.47
CA ALA A 65 -6.06 -6.08 18.81
C ALA A 65 -4.92 -5.52 17.93
N VAL A 66 -3.67 -5.57 18.39
CA VAL A 66 -2.49 -5.18 17.59
C VAL A 66 -2.39 -6.05 16.34
N LEU A 67 -2.48 -7.38 16.47
CA LEU A 67 -2.40 -8.29 15.32
C LEU A 67 -3.50 -8.02 14.30
N LEU A 68 -4.75 -7.83 14.75
CA LEU A 68 -5.87 -7.52 13.87
C LEU A 68 -5.72 -6.15 13.19
N SER A 69 -5.20 -5.16 13.91
CA SER A 69 -4.87 -3.84 13.35
C SER A 69 -3.81 -3.93 12.24
N MET A 70 -2.74 -4.72 12.45
CA MET A 70 -1.72 -4.96 11.43
C MET A 70 -2.30 -5.66 10.20
N ILE A 71 -3.12 -6.70 10.39
CA ILE A 71 -3.82 -7.40 9.30
C ILE A 71 -4.70 -6.42 8.52
N ALA A 72 -5.46 -5.55 9.21
CA ALA A 72 -6.30 -4.55 8.56
C ALA A 72 -5.49 -3.57 7.71
N GLY A 73 -4.31 -3.14 8.18
CA GLY A 73 -3.39 -2.29 7.42
C GLY A 73 -2.91 -2.97 6.13
N ILE A 74 -2.42 -4.21 6.23
CA ILE A 74 -1.95 -5.00 5.09
C ILE A 74 -3.08 -5.23 4.08
N LEU A 75 -4.29 -5.59 4.53
CA LEU A 75 -5.44 -5.79 3.66
C LEU A 75 -5.89 -4.49 2.99
N THR A 76 -5.82 -3.36 3.69
CA THR A 76 -6.21 -2.04 3.16
C THR A 76 -5.27 -1.59 2.05
N THR A 77 -3.96 -1.81 2.19
CA THR A 77 -2.96 -1.49 1.17
C THR A 77 -2.78 -2.60 0.12
N GLY A 78 -3.31 -3.80 0.38
CA GLY A 78 -3.10 -4.97 -0.47
C GLY A 78 -1.68 -5.49 -0.43
N ALA A 79 -0.98 -5.33 0.70
CA ALA A 79 0.43 -5.69 0.89
C ALA A 79 1.40 -4.94 -0.07
N PHE A 80 1.01 -3.77 -0.58
CA PHE A 80 1.78 -3.00 -1.55
C PHE A 80 3.20 -2.66 -1.07
N HIS A 81 3.33 -2.29 0.20
CA HIS A 81 4.62 -1.92 0.79
C HIS A 81 5.46 -3.14 1.15
N GLU A 82 4.83 -4.20 1.63
CA GLU A 82 5.45 -5.47 2.00
C GLU A 82 5.99 -6.18 0.76
N ASP A 83 5.24 -6.18 -0.34
CA ASP A 83 5.66 -6.71 -1.63
C ASP A 83 6.89 -5.97 -2.18
N GLY A 84 6.84 -4.64 -2.20
CA GLY A 84 7.99 -3.82 -2.62
C GLY A 84 9.22 -4.01 -1.73
N PHE A 85 9.03 -4.25 -0.43
CA PHE A 85 10.15 -4.56 0.47
C PHE A 85 10.72 -5.95 0.20
N ALA A 86 9.88 -6.95 -0.06
CA ALA A 86 10.32 -8.29 -0.45
C ALA A 86 11.13 -8.25 -1.75
N ASP A 87 10.66 -7.50 -2.76
CA ASP A 87 11.38 -7.31 -4.02
C ASP A 87 12.77 -6.70 -3.81
N VAL A 88 12.89 -5.72 -2.92
CA VAL A 88 14.18 -5.11 -2.58
C VAL A 88 15.10 -6.11 -1.89
N CYS A 89 14.59 -6.89 -0.93
CA CYS A 89 15.38 -7.91 -0.25
C CYS A 89 15.91 -8.96 -1.24
N ASP A 90 15.06 -9.48 -2.11
CA ASP A 90 15.44 -10.45 -3.13
C ASP A 90 16.45 -9.86 -4.13
N ALA A 91 16.23 -8.64 -4.58
CA ALA A 91 17.08 -7.99 -5.58
C ALA A 91 18.48 -7.72 -5.03
N PHE A 92 18.61 -7.20 -3.82
CA PHE A 92 19.91 -6.91 -3.22
C PHE A 92 20.57 -8.13 -2.58
N GLY A 93 19.78 -9.14 -2.18
CA GLY A 93 20.32 -10.42 -1.71
C GLY A 93 20.86 -11.32 -2.84
N GLY A 94 20.20 -11.29 -4.01
CA GLY A 94 20.53 -12.15 -5.15
C GLY A 94 21.26 -11.47 -6.31
N GLY A 95 21.29 -10.13 -6.36
CA GLY A 95 21.88 -9.35 -7.45
C GLY A 95 23.21 -8.70 -7.08
N TRP A 96 24.25 -8.90 -7.92
CA TRP A 96 25.58 -8.30 -7.73
C TRP A 96 25.87 -7.15 -8.71
N THR A 97 25.04 -7.00 -9.75
CA THR A 97 25.14 -5.89 -10.71
C THR A 97 23.81 -5.14 -10.79
N LYS A 98 23.86 -3.88 -11.22
CA LYS A 98 22.68 -3.05 -11.38
C LYS A 98 21.63 -3.69 -12.29
N GLU A 99 22.06 -4.28 -13.38
CA GLU A 99 21.21 -4.95 -14.36
C GLU A 99 20.49 -6.14 -13.72
N LYS A 100 21.25 -6.97 -12.97
CA LYS A 100 20.68 -8.13 -12.28
C LYS A 100 19.71 -7.75 -11.18
N ILE A 101 20.02 -6.71 -10.41
CA ILE A 101 19.11 -6.15 -9.38
C ILE A 101 17.80 -5.72 -10.01
N LEU A 102 17.84 -4.96 -11.11
CA LEU A 102 16.65 -4.48 -11.81
C LEU A 102 15.84 -5.62 -12.45
N ASP A 103 16.51 -6.68 -12.92
CA ASP A 103 15.84 -7.88 -13.45
C ASP A 103 15.06 -8.61 -12.35
N ILE A 104 15.69 -8.80 -11.17
CA ILE A 104 15.04 -9.46 -10.03
C ILE A 104 13.85 -8.63 -9.54
N MET A 105 13.98 -7.31 -9.44
CA MET A 105 12.87 -6.42 -9.03
C MET A 105 11.67 -6.43 -9.99
N LYS A 106 11.87 -6.83 -11.26
CA LYS A 106 10.79 -6.96 -12.24
C LYS A 106 10.20 -8.37 -12.30
N ASP A 107 10.82 -9.34 -11.65
CA ASP A 107 10.32 -10.70 -11.59
C ASP A 107 9.17 -10.77 -10.60
N SER A 108 8.03 -11.29 -11.02
CA SER A 108 6.83 -11.44 -10.17
C SER A 108 6.89 -12.63 -9.20
N ARG A 109 8.00 -13.37 -9.18
CA ARG A 109 8.21 -14.51 -8.27
C ARG A 109 8.89 -14.05 -7.00
N ILE A 110 8.48 -14.60 -5.88
CA ILE A 110 9.16 -14.40 -4.59
C ILE A 110 10.49 -15.16 -4.63
N GLY A 111 11.56 -14.49 -4.23
CA GLY A 111 12.89 -15.07 -4.14
C GLY A 111 13.15 -15.81 -2.82
N ALA A 112 14.42 -16.09 -2.56
CA ALA A 112 14.85 -16.86 -1.39
C ALA A 112 15.47 -15.99 -0.27
N TYR A 113 15.50 -14.66 -0.45
CA TYR A 113 16.14 -13.72 0.48
C TYR A 113 15.13 -12.89 1.27
#